data_c70b5c7fd2db85b606bf7a5a172b77dd
#
_entry.id   c70b5c7fd2db85b606bf7a5a172b77dd
#
_cell.length_a   1.000
_cell.length_b   1.000
_cell.length_c   1.000
_cell.angle_alpha   90.00
_cell.angle_beta   90.00
_cell.angle_gamma   90.00
#
_symmetry.space_group_name_H-M   'P 1'
#
loop_
_entity.id
_entity.type
_entity.pdbx_description
1 polymer ?
#
loop_
_entity_poly.entity_id
_entity_poly.type
_entity_poly.pdbx_seq_one_letter_code
_entity_poly.pdbx_strand_id
1 'polypeptide(L)'
;MFAIDWSARSRPSPKKPSPDSIFIAQKDAGNAEYHPKYFRTRLSAYDYLKVELKNNLTQGKRQLVGFDFAFGFPTGFLSNLVGGNDVRLLWKWLFERIEDDDENSNNRFLVADKLNSLCNGIGPFWGCPVNLKLPNLPFKGTDCKDYNFPQFRLCELFTAAQSVWKLYTTGAVGSQTLLGLPYLYQLASEFGEEIAFWPFDDDAFLGNKKIVVCEIYPSMFFDRNAQGRLIEVYPEQQYNINDATQVYLMVEVLLNAFEYPWFQSYLIPNNYSKQICEEGWIFGQRMESGG
;
A
#
# COMPACT_ATOMS: atom_id res chain seq x y z
N MET A 1 -16.51 0.11 -0.48
CA MET A 1 -15.19 0.57 -0.95
C MET A 1 -14.40 1.08 0.23
N PHE A 2 -13.10 0.76 0.28
CA PHE A 2 -12.18 1.25 1.31
C PHE A 2 -10.95 1.87 0.63
N ALA A 3 -10.51 3.04 1.08
CA ALA A 3 -9.22 3.60 0.75
C ALA A 3 -8.46 3.86 2.05
N ILE A 4 -7.22 3.39 2.11
CA ILE A 4 -6.42 3.34 3.33
C ILE A 4 -5.09 4.02 3.06
N ASP A 5 -4.82 5.12 3.75
CA ASP A 5 -3.49 5.69 3.87
C ASP A 5 -2.76 5.02 5.03
N TRP A 6 -1.62 4.42 4.75
CA TRP A 6 -0.87 3.60 5.69
C TRP A 6 0.32 4.35 6.26
N SER A 7 0.65 4.13 7.53
CA SER A 7 1.73 4.85 8.20
C SER A 7 2.85 3.93 8.69
N ALA A 8 4.09 4.37 8.51
CA ALA A 8 5.28 3.70 9.01
C ALA A 8 5.80 4.26 10.34
N ARG A 9 4.99 4.99 11.10
CA ARG A 9 5.39 5.50 12.43
C ARG A 9 5.85 4.37 13.35
N SER A 10 6.89 4.63 14.15
CA SER A 10 7.43 3.70 15.15
C SER A 10 6.87 3.95 16.56
N ARG A 11 5.73 4.62 16.66
CA ARG A 11 4.99 4.91 17.88
C ARG A 11 3.58 5.34 17.50
N PRO A 12 2.59 5.24 18.40
CA PRO A 12 1.24 5.68 18.13
C PRO A 12 1.18 7.12 17.66
N SER A 13 0.36 7.40 16.68
CA SER A 13 0.05 8.76 16.26
C SER A 13 -0.57 9.55 17.40
N PRO A 14 -0.48 10.90 17.42
CA PRO A 14 -1.05 11.74 18.47
C PRO A 14 -2.53 11.46 18.73
N LYS A 15 -3.05 11.85 19.90
CA LYS A 15 -4.50 11.71 20.18
C LYS A 15 -5.37 12.53 19.22
N LYS A 16 -4.88 13.70 18.82
CA LYS A 16 -5.53 14.51 17.77
C LYS A 16 -5.01 14.07 16.41
N PRO A 17 -5.89 13.99 15.39
CA PRO A 17 -5.48 13.69 14.03
C PRO A 17 -4.32 14.57 13.55
N SER A 18 -3.38 13.96 12.86
CA SER A 18 -2.15 14.62 12.39
C SER A 18 -1.68 13.99 11.08
N PRO A 19 -0.88 14.70 10.28
CA PRO A 19 -0.23 14.13 9.09
C PRO A 19 0.63 12.88 9.40
N ASP A 20 0.92 12.11 8.38
CA ASP A 20 1.67 10.83 8.44
C ASP A 20 1.03 9.79 9.39
N SER A 21 -0.28 9.83 9.53
CA SER A 21 -1.06 8.90 10.35
C SER A 21 -1.94 8.02 9.48
N ILE A 22 -2.60 7.03 10.05
CA ILE A 22 -3.46 6.15 9.28
C ILE A 22 -4.86 6.74 9.19
N PHE A 23 -5.36 6.85 7.98
CA PHE A 23 -6.74 7.23 7.69
C PHE A 23 -7.41 6.15 6.83
N ILE A 24 -8.64 5.81 7.16
CA ILE A 24 -9.49 4.89 6.38
C ILE A 24 -10.77 5.61 5.99
N ALA A 25 -10.99 5.79 4.70
CA ALA A 25 -12.29 6.16 4.16
C ALA A 25 -13.04 4.91 3.73
N GLN A 26 -14.31 4.80 4.14
CA GLN A 26 -15.21 3.71 3.77
C GLN A 26 -16.50 4.29 3.23
N LYS A 27 -16.92 3.83 2.05
CA LYS A 27 -18.19 4.19 1.45
C LYS A 27 -18.91 2.98 0.91
N ASP A 28 -20.17 2.84 1.26
CA ASP A 28 -21.09 1.87 0.69
C ASP A 28 -21.85 2.50 -0.48
N ALA A 29 -22.19 1.70 -1.49
CA ALA A 29 -23.11 2.16 -2.53
C ALA A 29 -24.45 2.55 -1.90
N GLY A 30 -24.84 3.82 -2.04
CA GLY A 30 -26.08 4.37 -1.47
C GLY A 30 -25.91 5.21 -0.20
N ASN A 31 -24.76 5.25 0.43
CA ASN A 31 -24.50 6.20 1.52
C ASN A 31 -24.11 7.57 0.97
N ALA A 32 -24.91 8.58 1.30
CA ALA A 32 -24.68 9.94 0.83
C ALA A 32 -23.51 10.63 1.54
N GLU A 33 -23.25 10.30 2.79
CA GLU A 33 -22.27 10.96 3.62
C GLU A 33 -21.38 9.95 4.33
N TYR A 34 -20.07 10.18 4.29
CA TYR A 34 -19.05 9.42 4.99
C TYR A 34 -17.83 10.30 5.24
N HIS A 35 -17.06 9.99 6.28
CA HIS A 35 -15.84 10.71 6.61
C HIS A 35 -14.69 9.76 6.93
N PRO A 36 -13.44 10.14 6.62
CA PRO A 36 -12.27 9.34 6.97
C PRO A 36 -12.17 9.15 8.47
N LYS A 37 -11.90 7.91 8.88
CA LYS A 37 -11.60 7.55 10.27
C LYS A 37 -10.10 7.59 10.50
N TYR A 38 -9.72 8.17 11.62
CA TYR A 38 -8.34 8.29 12.07
C TYR A 38 -7.96 7.13 12.98
N PHE A 39 -6.78 6.56 12.73
CA PHE A 39 -6.21 5.50 13.56
C PHE A 39 -4.82 5.86 14.03
N ARG A 40 -4.53 5.53 15.29
CA ARG A 40 -3.24 5.84 15.90
C ARG A 40 -2.20 4.75 15.68
N THR A 41 -2.63 3.51 15.50
CA THR A 41 -1.75 2.35 15.32
C THR A 41 -2.21 1.48 14.17
N ARG A 42 -1.27 0.75 13.55
CA ARG A 42 -1.54 -0.18 12.45
C ARG A 42 -2.46 -1.31 12.88
N LEU A 43 -2.24 -1.87 14.07
CA LEU A 43 -3.08 -2.94 14.59
C LEU A 43 -4.54 -2.49 14.76
N SER A 44 -4.78 -1.28 15.32
CA SER A 44 -6.15 -0.76 15.48
C SER A 44 -6.85 -0.50 14.14
N ALA A 45 -6.11 -0.05 13.12
CA ALA A 45 -6.65 0.15 11.78
C ALA A 45 -6.96 -1.20 11.10
N TYR A 46 -6.08 -2.17 11.23
CA TYR A 46 -6.26 -3.52 10.70
C TYR A 46 -7.45 -4.23 11.33
N ASP A 47 -7.58 -4.20 12.66
CA ASP A 47 -8.69 -4.81 13.37
C ASP A 47 -10.04 -4.19 12.97
N TYR A 48 -10.09 -2.86 12.83
CA TYR A 48 -11.26 -2.18 12.29
C TYR A 48 -11.59 -2.69 10.89
N LEU A 49 -10.62 -2.68 9.98
CA LEU A 49 -10.83 -3.14 8.59
C LEU A 49 -11.33 -4.58 8.56
N LYS A 50 -10.70 -5.48 9.31
CA LYS A 50 -11.09 -6.90 9.39
C LYS A 50 -12.54 -7.09 9.84
N VAL A 51 -12.97 -6.33 10.84
CA VAL A 51 -14.37 -6.37 11.33
C VAL A 51 -15.34 -5.90 10.25
N GLU A 52 -15.04 -4.78 9.58
CA GLU A 52 -15.89 -4.23 8.51
C GLU A 52 -15.98 -5.18 7.31
N LEU A 53 -14.84 -5.78 6.91
CA LEU A 53 -14.83 -6.77 5.83
C LEU A 53 -15.70 -7.99 6.15
N LYS A 54 -15.63 -8.53 7.38
CA LYS A 54 -16.47 -9.64 7.83
C LYS A 54 -17.96 -9.26 7.85
N ASN A 55 -18.29 -8.09 8.38
CA ASN A 55 -19.66 -7.59 8.41
C ASN A 55 -20.24 -7.46 7.00
N ASN A 56 -19.47 -6.93 6.06
CA ASN A 56 -19.89 -6.79 4.67
C ASN A 56 -20.04 -8.16 3.97
N LEU A 57 -19.17 -9.13 4.26
CA LEU A 57 -19.31 -10.50 3.74
C LEU A 57 -20.60 -11.15 4.20
N THR A 58 -20.97 -11.01 5.49
CA THR A 58 -22.25 -11.57 6.01
C THR A 58 -23.47 -10.95 5.35
N GLN A 59 -23.34 -9.72 4.81
CA GLN A 59 -24.38 -9.03 4.05
C GLN A 59 -24.31 -9.36 2.53
N GLY A 60 -23.42 -10.25 2.11
CA GLY A 60 -23.23 -10.60 0.70
C GLY A 60 -22.61 -9.48 -0.16
N LYS A 61 -22.07 -8.43 0.44
CA LYS A 61 -21.51 -7.29 -0.27
C LYS A 61 -20.16 -7.64 -0.89
N ARG A 62 -19.96 -7.19 -2.13
CA ARG A 62 -18.65 -7.21 -2.78
C ARG A 62 -17.89 -5.93 -2.39
N GLN A 63 -16.56 -6.07 -2.15
CA GLN A 63 -15.73 -5.01 -1.58
C GLN A 63 -14.46 -4.81 -2.38
N LEU A 64 -14.06 -3.56 -2.56
CA LEU A 64 -12.73 -3.18 -3.05
C LEU A 64 -11.99 -2.44 -1.94
N VAL A 65 -10.74 -2.83 -1.70
CA VAL A 65 -9.88 -2.31 -0.63
C VAL A 65 -8.58 -1.82 -1.27
N GLY A 66 -8.32 -0.52 -1.17
CA GLY A 66 -7.08 0.09 -1.64
C GLY A 66 -6.16 0.45 -0.49
N PHE A 67 -4.89 0.02 -0.56
CA PHE A 67 -3.84 0.44 0.38
C PHE A 67 -2.80 1.32 -0.32
N ASP A 68 -2.40 2.40 0.34
CA ASP A 68 -1.35 3.32 -0.11
C ASP A 68 0.05 2.84 0.30
N PHE A 69 0.44 1.69 -0.20
CA PHE A 69 1.83 1.20 -0.18
C PHE A 69 2.04 0.15 -1.27
N ALA A 70 3.30 -0.06 -1.64
CA ALA A 70 3.66 -1.00 -2.70
C ALA A 70 3.40 -2.46 -2.30
N PHE A 71 2.81 -3.24 -3.20
CA PHE A 71 2.50 -4.66 -2.95
C PHE A 71 3.64 -5.61 -3.31
N GLY A 72 4.65 -5.10 -4.03
CA GLY A 72 5.84 -5.84 -4.42
C GLY A 72 7.05 -4.94 -4.55
N PHE A 73 8.15 -5.50 -5.02
CA PHE A 73 9.43 -4.83 -5.21
C PHE A 73 9.88 -4.96 -6.66
N PRO A 74 10.83 -4.14 -7.13
CA PRO A 74 11.38 -4.24 -8.48
C PRO A 74 11.80 -5.65 -8.85
N THR A 75 11.61 -5.98 -10.13
CA THR A 75 11.78 -7.33 -10.68
C THR A 75 13.13 -7.95 -10.33
N GLY A 76 13.12 -9.25 -10.10
CA GLY A 76 14.29 -10.04 -9.68
C GLY A 76 14.50 -10.12 -8.16
N PHE A 77 13.92 -9.20 -7.38
CA PHE A 77 14.09 -9.23 -5.93
C PHE A 77 13.35 -10.40 -5.27
N LEU A 78 12.11 -10.64 -5.67
CA LEU A 78 11.31 -11.76 -5.16
C LEU A 78 12.01 -13.10 -5.43
N SER A 79 12.39 -13.35 -6.68
CA SER A 79 13.04 -14.60 -7.07
C SER A 79 14.39 -14.81 -6.38
N ASN A 80 15.15 -13.74 -6.16
CA ASN A 80 16.42 -13.79 -5.42
C ASN A 80 16.20 -14.16 -3.93
N LEU A 81 15.15 -13.62 -3.30
CA LEU A 81 14.91 -13.81 -1.87
C LEU A 81 14.29 -15.17 -1.55
N VAL A 82 13.26 -15.59 -2.30
CA VAL A 82 12.44 -16.76 -1.95
C VAL A 82 12.50 -17.89 -2.98
N GLY A 83 13.22 -17.70 -4.08
CA GLY A 83 13.40 -18.73 -5.11
C GLY A 83 12.12 -19.05 -5.91
N GLY A 84 11.12 -18.16 -5.90
CA GLY A 84 9.83 -18.34 -6.56
C GLY A 84 9.30 -17.03 -7.15
N ASN A 85 8.14 -17.10 -7.81
CA ASN A 85 7.49 -15.96 -8.47
C ASN A 85 6.16 -15.56 -7.82
N ASP A 86 5.74 -16.22 -6.75
CA ASP A 86 4.54 -15.85 -6.00
C ASP A 86 4.89 -14.79 -4.95
N VAL A 87 4.35 -13.59 -5.12
CA VAL A 87 4.57 -12.45 -4.21
C VAL A 87 4.14 -12.75 -2.76
N ARG A 88 3.20 -13.69 -2.58
CA ARG A 88 2.75 -14.12 -1.24
C ARG A 88 3.84 -14.81 -0.43
N LEU A 89 4.84 -15.40 -1.09
CA LEU A 89 6.01 -15.95 -0.43
C LEU A 89 6.85 -14.85 0.23
N LEU A 90 6.96 -13.68 -0.43
CA LEU A 90 7.60 -12.50 0.15
C LEU A 90 6.79 -11.93 1.31
N TRP A 91 5.47 -11.82 1.17
CA TRP A 91 4.59 -11.34 2.25
C TRP A 91 4.68 -12.26 3.48
N LYS A 92 4.68 -13.57 3.26
CA LYS A 92 4.90 -14.56 4.32
C LYS A 92 6.28 -14.40 4.97
N TRP A 93 7.34 -14.26 4.17
CA TRP A 93 8.71 -14.08 4.66
C TRP A 93 8.81 -12.85 5.57
N LEU A 94 8.17 -11.75 5.20
CA LEU A 94 8.11 -10.53 5.99
C LEU A 94 7.23 -10.73 7.25
N PHE A 95 6.07 -11.36 7.12
CA PHE A 95 5.20 -11.65 8.26
C PHE A 95 5.89 -12.44 9.36
N GLU A 96 6.74 -13.39 9.00
CA GLU A 96 7.50 -14.21 9.95
C GLU A 96 8.66 -13.45 10.65
N ARG A 97 9.03 -12.25 10.18
CA ARG A 97 10.23 -11.52 10.63
C ARG A 97 10.01 -10.09 11.05
N ILE A 98 8.96 -9.47 10.55
CA ILE A 98 8.54 -8.14 11.03
C ILE A 98 7.82 -8.30 12.36
N GLU A 99 8.41 -7.71 13.37
CA GLU A 99 7.77 -7.46 14.66
C GLU A 99 7.14 -6.07 14.60
N ASP A 100 5.84 -5.99 14.85
CA ASP A 100 5.07 -4.75 14.84
C ASP A 100 3.99 -4.84 15.92
N ASP A 101 4.21 -4.16 17.04
CA ASP A 101 3.35 -4.25 18.22
C ASP A 101 2.16 -3.26 18.19
N ASP A 102 1.30 -3.32 19.19
CA ASP A 102 0.12 -2.49 19.37
C ASP A 102 0.43 -1.00 19.60
N GLU A 103 1.68 -0.67 19.94
CA GLU A 103 2.21 0.68 20.08
C GLU A 103 3.02 1.13 18.83
N ASN A 104 2.95 0.39 17.72
CA ASN A 104 3.71 0.63 16.48
C ASN A 104 5.24 0.49 16.62
N SER A 105 5.75 -0.04 17.74
CA SER A 105 7.16 -0.37 17.85
C SER A 105 7.48 -1.50 16.87
N ASN A 106 8.54 -1.36 16.09
CA ASN A 106 8.82 -2.31 15.01
C ASN A 106 10.31 -2.40 14.71
N ASN A 107 10.67 -3.52 14.06
CA ASN A 107 12.04 -3.86 13.72
C ASN A 107 12.38 -3.70 12.22
N ARG A 108 11.61 -2.93 11.43
CA ARG A 108 11.75 -2.86 9.96
C ARG A 108 13.15 -2.57 9.45
N PHE A 109 13.94 -1.75 10.17
CA PHE A 109 15.32 -1.44 9.76
C PHE A 109 16.25 -2.64 9.93
N LEU A 110 16.05 -3.45 10.99
CA LEU A 110 16.80 -4.70 11.18
C LEU A 110 16.43 -5.72 10.10
N VAL A 111 15.16 -5.81 9.75
CA VAL A 111 14.70 -6.69 8.67
C VAL A 111 15.23 -6.23 7.32
N ALA A 112 15.25 -4.91 7.04
CA ALA A 112 15.83 -4.35 5.83
C ALA A 112 17.35 -4.61 5.73
N ASP A 113 18.08 -4.46 6.83
CA ASP A 113 19.50 -4.81 6.90
C ASP A 113 19.72 -6.31 6.58
N LYS A 114 18.85 -7.17 7.14
CA LYS A 114 18.87 -8.61 6.83
C LYS A 114 18.57 -8.89 5.38
N LEU A 115 17.56 -8.23 4.79
CA LEU A 115 17.22 -8.34 3.36
C LEU A 115 18.41 -7.94 2.49
N ASN A 116 19.06 -6.82 2.78
CA ASN A 116 20.26 -6.39 2.07
C ASN A 116 21.39 -7.43 2.18
N SER A 117 21.57 -8.06 3.34
CA SER A 117 22.59 -9.09 3.52
C SER A 117 22.36 -10.38 2.69
N LEU A 118 21.13 -10.59 2.22
CA LEU A 118 20.76 -11.70 1.34
C LEU A 118 20.93 -11.35 -0.15
N CYS A 119 21.13 -10.07 -0.46
CA CYS A 119 21.48 -9.58 -1.79
C CYS A 119 23.03 -9.54 -1.91
N ASN A 120 23.55 -9.82 -3.08
CA ASN A 120 24.99 -9.84 -3.33
C ASN A 120 25.58 -8.42 -3.44
N GLY A 121 25.51 -7.63 -2.37
CA GLY A 121 25.98 -6.23 -2.40
C GLY A 121 25.50 -5.42 -1.20
N ILE A 122 25.62 -4.11 -1.26
CA ILE A 122 25.11 -3.14 -0.28
C ILE A 122 23.83 -2.52 -0.83
N GLY A 123 22.71 -2.78 -0.22
CA GLY A 123 21.38 -2.42 -0.72
C GLY A 123 20.63 -3.69 -1.14
N PRO A 124 19.44 -3.56 -1.79
CA PRO A 124 18.88 -2.33 -2.38
C PRO A 124 18.24 -1.32 -1.40
N PHE A 125 17.84 -1.76 -0.20
CA PHE A 125 17.23 -0.85 0.78
C PHE A 125 18.25 0.14 1.33
N TRP A 126 17.79 1.37 1.55
CA TRP A 126 18.60 2.45 2.09
C TRP A 126 17.77 3.42 2.93
N GLY A 127 18.46 4.20 3.76
CA GLY A 127 17.88 5.16 4.68
C GLY A 127 17.52 4.53 6.01
N CYS A 128 18.15 5.04 7.07
CA CYS A 128 17.84 4.69 8.44
C CYS A 128 18.16 5.88 9.35
N PRO A 129 17.64 5.92 10.58
CA PRO A 129 18.07 6.88 11.59
C PRO A 129 19.59 6.81 11.85
N VAL A 130 20.24 7.95 11.97
CA VAL A 130 21.72 8.05 12.08
C VAL A 130 22.30 7.29 13.29
N ASN A 131 21.50 7.10 14.34
CA ASN A 131 21.88 6.34 15.51
C ASN A 131 21.85 4.81 15.30
N LEU A 132 21.21 4.34 14.23
CA LEU A 132 21.23 2.91 13.87
C LEU A 132 22.44 2.62 12.99
N LYS A 133 23.41 1.91 13.55
CA LYS A 133 24.61 1.46 12.81
C LYS A 133 24.39 0.05 12.31
N LEU A 134 23.73 -0.08 11.15
CA LEU A 134 23.43 -1.36 10.53
C LEU A 134 24.42 -1.61 9.37
N PRO A 135 25.11 -2.77 9.34
CA PRO A 135 26.24 -2.99 8.44
C PRO A 135 25.85 -3.04 6.96
N ASN A 136 24.62 -3.49 6.65
CA ASN A 136 24.14 -3.67 5.28
C ASN A 136 23.10 -2.62 4.86
N LEU A 137 22.65 -1.76 5.77
CA LEU A 137 21.64 -0.73 5.48
C LEU A 137 22.29 0.66 5.41
N PRO A 138 22.64 1.17 4.21
CA PRO A 138 23.30 2.45 4.07
C PRO A 138 22.35 3.63 4.35
N PHE A 139 22.92 4.76 4.75
CA PHE A 139 22.16 5.98 5.01
C PHE A 139 21.62 6.64 3.73
N LYS A 140 22.33 6.50 2.60
CA LYS A 140 21.99 7.12 1.32
C LYS A 140 21.93 6.08 0.23
N GLY A 141 21.02 6.26 -0.73
CA GLY A 141 20.93 5.41 -1.92
C GLY A 141 22.21 5.41 -2.76
N THR A 142 22.98 6.51 -2.73
CA THR A 142 24.30 6.60 -3.41
C THR A 142 25.36 5.67 -2.83
N ASP A 143 25.15 5.17 -1.62
CA ASP A 143 26.05 4.25 -0.95
C ASP A 143 25.72 2.78 -1.26
N CYS A 144 24.57 2.53 -1.91
CA CYS A 144 24.21 1.20 -2.41
C CYS A 144 25.11 0.80 -3.57
N LYS A 145 25.65 -0.44 -3.54
CA LYS A 145 26.60 -0.95 -4.52
C LYS A 145 26.37 -2.42 -4.82
N ASP A 146 26.74 -2.80 -6.03
CA ASP A 146 26.89 -4.20 -6.44
C ASP A 146 25.60 -5.06 -6.31
N TYR A 147 24.42 -4.44 -6.32
CA TYR A 147 23.15 -5.14 -6.39
C TYR A 147 22.52 -5.00 -7.78
N ASN A 148 21.77 -6.01 -8.22
CA ASN A 148 21.25 -6.13 -9.59
C ASN A 148 19.72 -5.98 -9.66
N PHE A 149 19.15 -5.01 -8.95
CA PHE A 149 17.71 -4.74 -9.02
C PHE A 149 17.45 -3.34 -9.57
N PRO A 150 16.37 -3.12 -10.36
CA PRO A 150 15.98 -1.78 -10.78
C PRO A 150 15.73 -0.88 -9.56
N GLN A 151 15.99 0.41 -9.73
CA GLN A 151 15.72 1.41 -8.69
C GLN A 151 14.23 1.61 -8.45
N PHE A 152 13.43 1.44 -9.51
CA PHE A 152 11.99 1.65 -9.51
C PHE A 152 11.27 0.43 -10.06
N ARG A 153 10.07 0.17 -9.57
CA ARG A 153 9.11 -0.72 -10.21
C ARG A 153 8.61 -0.09 -11.51
N LEU A 154 8.10 -0.91 -12.43
CA LEU A 154 7.60 -0.42 -13.70
C LEU A 154 6.52 0.67 -13.52
N CYS A 155 5.58 0.51 -12.59
CA CYS A 155 4.56 1.52 -12.31
C CYS A 155 5.14 2.83 -11.75
N GLU A 156 6.23 2.79 -11.02
CA GLU A 156 6.87 3.98 -10.44
C GLU A 156 7.56 4.86 -11.50
N LEU A 157 7.87 4.33 -12.67
CA LEU A 157 8.44 5.10 -13.78
C LEU A 157 7.45 6.09 -14.40
N PHE A 158 6.16 5.87 -14.22
CA PHE A 158 5.08 6.68 -14.80
C PHE A 158 4.39 7.59 -13.78
N THR A 159 4.91 7.66 -12.56
CA THR A 159 4.36 8.48 -11.47
C THR A 159 5.45 9.31 -10.81
N ALA A 160 5.05 10.24 -9.95
CA ALA A 160 5.96 10.92 -9.03
C ALA A 160 6.28 10.09 -7.78
N ALA A 161 5.97 8.79 -7.79
CA ALA A 161 6.22 7.90 -6.67
C ALA A 161 7.71 7.80 -6.35
N GLN A 162 8.03 7.69 -5.08
CA GLN A 162 9.41 7.46 -4.63
C GLN A 162 9.74 5.98 -4.72
N SER A 163 11.03 5.67 -4.86
CA SER A 163 11.51 4.29 -4.87
C SER A 163 11.13 3.54 -3.60
N VAL A 164 10.60 2.34 -3.75
CA VAL A 164 10.24 1.42 -2.65
C VAL A 164 11.44 1.01 -1.80
N TRP A 165 12.67 1.21 -2.26
CA TRP A 165 13.90 0.95 -1.51
C TRP A 165 14.21 1.98 -0.42
N LYS A 166 13.58 3.15 -0.48
CA LYS A 166 13.80 4.23 0.48
C LYS A 166 12.99 4.01 1.76
N LEU A 167 13.68 3.90 2.92
CA LEU A 167 13.05 3.58 4.21
C LEU A 167 12.90 4.76 5.16
N TYR A 168 13.65 5.84 4.98
CA TYR A 168 13.68 6.93 5.94
C TYR A 168 13.67 8.31 5.28
N THR A 169 13.23 9.32 6.00
CA THR A 169 12.95 10.69 5.55
C THR A 169 11.67 10.85 4.72
N THR A 170 11.34 12.10 4.37
CA THR A 170 10.12 12.44 3.61
C THR A 170 10.00 11.60 2.33
N GLY A 171 8.82 11.05 2.09
CA GLY A 171 8.54 10.21 0.93
C GLY A 171 9.13 8.79 1.02
N ALA A 172 9.37 8.25 2.20
CA ALA A 172 9.94 6.92 2.40
C ALA A 172 8.86 5.82 2.32
N VAL A 173 8.37 5.49 1.12
CA VAL A 173 7.34 4.46 0.88
C VAL A 173 7.79 3.04 1.25
N GLY A 174 9.09 2.74 1.19
CA GLY A 174 9.61 1.42 1.53
C GLY A 174 9.33 1.00 2.98
N SER A 175 9.30 1.93 3.91
CA SER A 175 8.91 1.64 5.30
C SER A 175 7.43 1.28 5.44
N GLN A 176 6.56 1.96 4.70
CA GLN A 176 5.13 1.62 4.66
C GLN A 176 4.93 0.24 4.04
N THR A 177 5.65 -0.07 2.96
CA THR A 177 5.65 -1.37 2.29
C THR A 177 6.08 -2.49 3.23
N LEU A 178 7.26 -2.37 3.88
CA LEU A 178 7.75 -3.42 4.80
C LEU A 178 6.77 -3.69 5.96
N LEU A 179 6.10 -2.66 6.47
CA LEU A 179 5.14 -2.78 7.56
C LEU A 179 3.71 -3.11 7.08
N GLY A 180 3.40 -2.91 5.81
CA GLY A 180 2.08 -3.20 5.23
C GLY A 180 1.94 -4.63 4.70
N LEU A 181 2.97 -5.16 4.04
CA LEU A 181 2.93 -6.50 3.43
C LEU A 181 2.61 -7.64 4.41
N PRO A 182 3.07 -7.63 5.68
CA PRO A 182 2.63 -8.59 6.68
C PRO A 182 1.11 -8.62 6.90
N TYR A 183 0.45 -7.47 6.84
CA TYR A 183 -1.01 -7.38 6.99
C TYR A 183 -1.74 -7.90 5.75
N LEU A 184 -1.18 -7.76 4.54
CA LEU A 184 -1.74 -8.41 3.34
C LEU A 184 -1.68 -9.94 3.46
N TYR A 185 -0.57 -10.48 3.99
CA TYR A 185 -0.47 -11.92 4.26
C TYR A 185 -1.51 -12.39 5.28
N GLN A 186 -1.73 -11.61 6.34
CA GLN A 186 -2.77 -11.90 7.34
C GLN A 186 -4.17 -11.86 6.71
N LEU A 187 -4.48 -10.86 5.86
CA LEU A 187 -5.76 -10.80 5.14
C LEU A 187 -5.94 -12.01 4.23
N ALA A 188 -4.91 -12.39 3.46
CA ALA A 188 -4.94 -13.59 2.62
C ALA A 188 -5.25 -14.85 3.44
N SER A 189 -4.61 -14.99 4.60
CA SER A 189 -4.81 -16.13 5.50
C SER A 189 -6.19 -16.15 6.16
N GLU A 190 -6.74 -14.97 6.52
CA GLU A 190 -8.02 -14.82 7.20
C GLU A 190 -9.22 -15.06 6.29
N PHE A 191 -9.15 -14.57 5.04
CA PHE A 191 -10.29 -14.56 4.12
C PHE A 191 -10.21 -15.64 3.03
N GLY A 192 -9.07 -16.32 2.88
CA GLY A 192 -8.90 -17.47 2.01
C GLY A 192 -9.46 -17.27 0.60
N GLU A 193 -10.43 -18.12 0.22
CA GLU A 193 -11.03 -18.09 -1.11
C GLU A 193 -11.91 -16.86 -1.40
N GLU A 194 -12.31 -16.11 -0.38
CA GLU A 194 -13.15 -14.92 -0.54
C GLU A 194 -12.37 -13.68 -1.02
N ILE A 195 -11.02 -13.69 -0.87
CA ILE A 195 -10.15 -12.55 -1.17
C ILE A 195 -9.28 -12.79 -2.40
N ALA A 196 -9.07 -11.74 -3.16
CA ALA A 196 -8.10 -11.69 -4.26
C ALA A 196 -7.27 -10.41 -4.18
N PHE A 197 -6.05 -10.48 -4.69
CA PHE A 197 -5.10 -9.36 -4.73
C PHE A 197 -4.77 -9.00 -6.18
N TRP A 198 -5.23 -7.85 -6.59
CA TRP A 198 -4.91 -7.33 -7.93
C TRP A 198 -3.53 -6.62 -7.91
N PRO A 199 -2.66 -6.83 -8.92
CA PRO A 199 -2.87 -7.56 -10.17
C PRO A 199 -2.39 -9.03 -10.14
N PHE A 200 -2.12 -9.61 -8.99
CA PHE A 200 -1.52 -10.94 -8.85
C PHE A 200 -2.51 -12.10 -9.10
N ASP A 201 -3.80 -11.85 -8.90
CA ASP A 201 -4.86 -12.82 -9.17
C ASP A 201 -5.61 -12.44 -10.44
N ASP A 202 -5.51 -13.27 -11.48
CA ASP A 202 -6.09 -13.02 -12.80
C ASP A 202 -7.62 -12.87 -12.76
N ASP A 203 -8.29 -13.50 -11.78
CA ASP A 203 -9.73 -13.50 -11.62
C ASP A 203 -10.26 -12.46 -10.61
N ALA A 204 -9.38 -11.59 -10.08
CA ALA A 204 -9.73 -10.65 -9.01
C ALA A 204 -11.03 -9.87 -9.28
N PHE A 205 -11.26 -9.43 -10.52
CA PHE A 205 -12.45 -8.68 -10.91
C PHE A 205 -13.53 -9.51 -11.63
N LEU A 206 -13.29 -10.80 -11.94
CA LEU A 206 -14.19 -11.65 -12.73
C LEU A 206 -15.42 -12.16 -11.96
N GLY A 207 -15.62 -11.75 -10.71
CA GLY A 207 -16.93 -11.87 -10.07
C GLY A 207 -17.07 -12.89 -8.93
N ASN A 208 -16.15 -13.83 -8.79
CA ASN A 208 -16.25 -14.88 -7.77
C ASN A 208 -15.70 -14.41 -6.40
N LYS A 209 -14.73 -13.49 -6.40
CA LYS A 209 -14.14 -12.98 -5.17
C LYS A 209 -14.99 -11.85 -4.57
N LYS A 210 -15.22 -11.93 -3.28
CA LYS A 210 -16.03 -10.93 -2.55
C LYS A 210 -15.19 -9.75 -2.08
N ILE A 211 -13.90 -9.96 -1.83
CA ILE A 211 -12.95 -8.93 -1.42
C ILE A 211 -11.85 -8.85 -2.47
N VAL A 212 -11.67 -7.69 -3.07
CA VAL A 212 -10.55 -7.40 -3.97
C VAL A 212 -9.66 -6.37 -3.29
N VAL A 213 -8.37 -6.67 -3.18
CA VAL A 213 -7.38 -5.78 -2.59
C VAL A 213 -6.43 -5.28 -3.68
N CYS A 214 -6.13 -3.99 -3.68
CA CYS A 214 -5.24 -3.37 -4.68
C CYS A 214 -4.35 -2.30 -4.04
N GLU A 215 -3.22 -2.05 -4.68
CA GLU A 215 -2.38 -0.90 -4.39
C GLU A 215 -3.03 0.36 -4.98
N ILE A 216 -3.10 1.43 -4.21
CA ILE A 216 -3.57 2.74 -4.65
C ILE A 216 -2.49 3.79 -4.44
N TYR A 217 -2.60 4.92 -5.16
CA TYR A 217 -1.76 6.09 -4.96
C TYR A 217 -2.64 7.33 -4.88
N PRO A 218 -3.20 7.64 -3.69
CA PRO A 218 -4.22 8.69 -3.52
C PRO A 218 -3.76 10.07 -3.96
N SER A 219 -2.45 10.36 -3.89
CA SER A 219 -1.88 11.62 -4.36
C SER A 219 -2.11 11.90 -5.84
N MET A 220 -2.34 10.87 -6.68
CA MET A 220 -2.67 11.04 -8.10
C MET A 220 -4.01 11.75 -8.32
N PHE A 221 -4.92 11.65 -7.35
CA PHE A 221 -6.29 12.18 -7.44
C PHE A 221 -6.52 13.33 -6.47
N PHE A 222 -5.47 13.81 -5.82
CA PHE A 222 -5.57 14.90 -4.86
C PHE A 222 -5.83 16.24 -5.58
N ASP A 223 -6.91 16.90 -5.19
CA ASP A 223 -7.31 18.22 -5.69
C ASP A 223 -7.48 19.22 -4.53
N ARG A 224 -6.67 20.27 -4.54
CA ARG A 224 -6.70 21.34 -3.52
C ARG A 224 -8.03 22.10 -3.51
N ASN A 225 -8.69 22.26 -4.65
CA ASN A 225 -9.99 22.94 -4.70
C ASN A 225 -11.07 22.04 -4.08
N ALA A 226 -11.01 20.74 -4.33
CA ALA A 226 -11.89 19.78 -3.66
C ALA A 226 -11.65 19.78 -2.14
N GLN A 227 -10.41 19.79 -1.69
CA GLN A 227 -10.05 19.92 -0.27
C GLN A 227 -10.63 21.20 0.34
N GLY A 228 -10.48 22.36 -0.33
CA GLY A 228 -11.04 23.64 0.13
C GLY A 228 -12.55 23.56 0.34
N ARG A 229 -13.28 23.00 -0.62
CA ARG A 229 -14.74 22.80 -0.49
C ARG A 229 -15.11 21.87 0.67
N LEU A 230 -14.36 20.79 0.88
CA LEU A 230 -14.60 19.87 2.00
C LEU A 230 -14.39 20.54 3.36
N ILE A 231 -13.37 21.39 3.49
CA ILE A 231 -13.12 22.17 4.71
C ILE A 231 -14.26 23.15 4.99
N GLU A 232 -14.77 23.83 3.95
CA GLU A 232 -15.89 24.75 4.08
C GLU A 232 -17.19 24.06 4.47
N VAL A 233 -17.51 22.91 3.86
CA VAL A 233 -18.75 22.17 4.09
C VAL A 233 -18.71 21.38 5.40
N TYR A 234 -17.56 20.85 5.77
CA TYR A 234 -17.37 20.00 6.95
C TYR A 234 -16.25 20.51 7.86
N PRO A 235 -16.38 21.69 8.48
CA PRO A 235 -15.31 22.32 9.25
C PRO A 235 -14.89 21.51 10.49
N GLU A 236 -15.75 20.63 11.00
CA GLU A 236 -15.49 19.76 12.14
C GLU A 236 -14.65 18.50 11.77
N GLN A 237 -14.51 18.23 10.47
CA GLN A 237 -13.80 17.06 9.98
C GLN A 237 -12.31 17.38 9.69
N GLN A 238 -11.52 16.34 9.47
CA GLN A 238 -10.05 16.44 9.37
C GLN A 238 -9.54 16.74 7.95
N TYR A 239 -10.34 17.35 7.08
CA TYR A 239 -9.98 17.60 5.67
C TYR A 239 -8.86 18.64 5.47
N ASN A 240 -8.46 19.35 6.53
CA ASN A 240 -7.24 20.14 6.55
C ASN A 240 -5.95 19.29 6.58
N ILE A 241 -6.07 17.97 6.81
CA ILE A 241 -4.99 16.99 6.72
C ILE A 241 -5.09 16.35 5.33
N ASN A 242 -3.99 16.43 4.55
CA ASN A 242 -3.97 15.91 3.19
C ASN A 242 -4.33 14.43 3.12
N ASP A 243 -3.77 13.62 4.02
CA ASP A 243 -3.97 12.17 4.08
C ASP A 243 -5.47 11.82 4.22
N ALA A 244 -6.20 12.53 5.08
CA ALA A 244 -7.64 12.37 5.23
C ALA A 244 -8.41 12.74 3.95
N THR A 245 -8.04 13.86 3.31
CA THR A 245 -8.66 14.26 2.04
C THR A 245 -8.33 13.29 0.92
N GLN A 246 -7.11 12.80 0.85
CA GLN A 246 -6.65 11.86 -0.17
C GLN A 246 -7.44 10.55 -0.15
N VAL A 247 -7.63 9.94 1.02
CA VAL A 247 -8.44 8.70 1.10
C VAL A 247 -9.92 8.97 0.82
N TYR A 248 -10.46 10.12 1.18
CA TYR A 248 -11.82 10.52 0.84
C TYR A 248 -12.01 10.59 -0.67
N LEU A 249 -11.16 11.35 -1.37
CA LEU A 249 -11.24 11.50 -2.82
C LEU A 249 -10.98 10.17 -3.53
N MET A 250 -10.06 9.35 -3.01
CA MET A 250 -9.75 8.04 -3.59
C MET A 250 -10.94 7.08 -3.53
N VAL A 251 -11.71 7.05 -2.45
CA VAL A 251 -12.92 6.23 -2.37
C VAL A 251 -13.95 6.65 -3.42
N GLU A 252 -14.11 7.94 -3.70
CA GLU A 252 -14.99 8.44 -4.79
C GLU A 252 -14.49 7.93 -6.16
N VAL A 253 -13.19 7.98 -6.39
CA VAL A 253 -12.60 7.43 -7.63
C VAL A 253 -12.87 5.94 -7.75
N LEU A 254 -12.66 5.17 -6.68
CA LEU A 254 -12.89 3.72 -6.66
C LEU A 254 -14.36 3.37 -6.93
N LEU A 255 -15.31 4.12 -6.38
CA LEU A 255 -16.74 3.95 -6.63
C LEU A 255 -17.10 4.21 -8.09
N ASN A 256 -16.70 5.36 -8.60
CA ASN A 256 -16.95 5.73 -9.99
C ASN A 256 -16.33 4.72 -10.97
N ALA A 257 -15.19 4.14 -10.61
CA ALA A 257 -14.53 3.12 -11.39
C ALA A 257 -15.37 1.86 -11.61
N PHE A 258 -16.20 1.49 -10.63
CA PHE A 258 -17.08 0.31 -10.74
C PHE A 258 -18.35 0.59 -11.55
N GLU A 259 -18.81 1.82 -11.58
CA GLU A 259 -20.03 2.20 -12.29
C GLU A 259 -19.83 2.34 -13.80
N TYR A 260 -18.59 2.56 -14.27
CA TYR A 260 -18.29 2.82 -15.68
C TYR A 260 -17.52 1.69 -16.35
N PRO A 261 -18.09 0.99 -17.35
CA PRO A 261 -17.43 -0.13 -18.03
C PRO A 261 -16.07 0.23 -18.67
N TRP A 262 -15.89 1.49 -19.11
CA TRP A 262 -14.62 1.97 -19.68
C TRP A 262 -13.46 1.96 -18.68
N PHE A 263 -13.74 2.07 -17.38
CA PHE A 263 -12.71 1.99 -16.36
C PHE A 263 -12.13 0.58 -16.23
N GLN A 264 -12.93 -0.46 -16.50
CA GLN A 264 -12.42 -1.84 -16.49
C GLN A 264 -11.30 -2.05 -17.51
N SER A 265 -11.31 -1.33 -18.66
CA SER A 265 -10.22 -1.38 -19.62
C SER A 265 -8.91 -0.75 -19.16
N TYR A 266 -8.95 0.07 -18.09
CA TYR A 266 -7.77 0.64 -17.45
C TYR A 266 -7.26 -0.20 -16.27
N LEU A 267 -8.05 -1.16 -15.80
CA LEU A 267 -7.69 -2.01 -14.67
C LEU A 267 -6.71 -3.11 -15.06
N ILE A 268 -6.73 -3.52 -16.33
CA ILE A 268 -5.89 -4.60 -16.83
C ILE A 268 -4.90 -3.97 -17.80
N PRO A 269 -3.61 -3.92 -17.49
CA PRO A 269 -2.60 -3.57 -18.47
C PRO A 269 -2.73 -4.49 -19.68
N ASN A 270 -2.84 -3.93 -20.88
CA ASN A 270 -3.06 -4.69 -22.14
C ASN A 270 -1.95 -5.72 -22.43
N ASN A 271 -0.84 -5.67 -21.72
CA ASN A 271 0.25 -6.63 -21.73
C ASN A 271 0.57 -7.05 -20.30
N TYR A 272 -0.11 -8.08 -19.80
CA TYR A 272 0.20 -8.73 -18.53
C TYR A 272 1.62 -9.32 -18.61
N SER A 273 2.60 -8.55 -18.19
CA SER A 273 3.98 -9.01 -18.18
C SER A 273 4.25 -9.76 -16.86
N LYS A 274 5.15 -10.75 -16.90
CA LYS A 274 5.63 -11.42 -15.69
C LYS A 274 6.15 -10.41 -14.65
N GLN A 275 6.63 -9.26 -15.11
CA GLN A 275 7.12 -8.18 -14.28
C GLN A 275 6.01 -7.59 -13.39
N ILE A 276 4.81 -7.35 -13.95
CA ILE A 276 3.67 -6.84 -13.17
C ILE A 276 3.22 -7.85 -12.12
N CYS A 277 3.26 -9.16 -12.44
CA CYS A 277 2.94 -10.20 -11.47
C CYS A 277 3.96 -10.32 -10.32
N GLU A 278 5.17 -9.79 -10.49
CA GLU A 278 6.19 -9.73 -9.43
C GLU A 278 6.17 -8.40 -8.67
N GLU A 279 6.06 -7.29 -9.41
CA GLU A 279 6.19 -5.93 -8.87
C GLU A 279 4.90 -5.35 -8.29
N GLY A 280 3.75 -5.85 -8.76
CA GLY A 280 2.46 -5.22 -8.55
C GLY A 280 2.21 -4.05 -9.52
N TRP A 281 1.06 -3.41 -9.39
CA TRP A 281 0.66 -2.26 -10.19
C TRP A 281 -0.23 -1.33 -9.39
N ILE A 282 -0.11 -0.01 -9.61
CA ILE A 282 -0.97 0.99 -8.99
C ILE A 282 -2.33 1.00 -9.69
N PHE A 283 -3.39 0.77 -8.93
CA PHE A 283 -4.76 0.75 -9.44
C PHE A 283 -5.17 2.08 -10.06
N GLY A 284 -5.70 2.04 -11.27
CA GLY A 284 -6.10 3.23 -12.00
C GLY A 284 -4.99 3.95 -12.76
N GLN A 285 -3.75 3.49 -12.63
CA GLN A 285 -2.65 4.01 -13.43
C GLN A 285 -2.67 3.45 -14.85
N ARG A 286 -2.51 4.32 -15.86
CA ARG A 286 -2.37 3.92 -17.26
C ARG A 286 -0.92 3.49 -17.54
N MET A 287 -0.77 2.41 -18.30
CA MET A 287 0.45 2.23 -19.08
C MET A 287 0.35 3.22 -20.26
N GLU A 288 1.24 4.18 -20.35
CA GLU A 288 1.41 4.89 -21.60
C GLU A 288 1.85 3.87 -22.65
N SER A 289 1.05 3.70 -23.71
CA SER A 289 1.49 2.98 -24.90
C SER A 289 2.74 3.73 -25.38
N GLY A 290 3.90 3.10 -25.21
CA GLY A 290 5.16 3.64 -25.70
C GLY A 290 4.98 4.02 -27.17
N GLY A 291 5.19 5.32 -27.46
CA GLY A 291 5.15 5.86 -28.80
C GLY A 291 6.31 5.34 -29.65
#